data_4419b17577f7cfbba91845a1aa69314b
#
_entry.id   4419b17577f7cfbba91845a1aa69314b
#
_cell.length_a   1.000
_cell.length_b   1.000
_cell.length_c   1.000
_cell.angle_alpha   90.00
_cell.angle_beta   90.00
_cell.angle_gamma   90.00
#
_symmetry.space_group_name_H-M   'P 1'
#
loop_
_entity.id
_entity.type
_entity.pdbx_description
1 polymer ?
#
loop_
_entity_poly.entity_id
_entity_poly.type
_entity_poly.pdbx_seq_one_letter_code
_entity_poly.pdbx_strand_id
1 'polypeptide(L)'
;MLNVSIIIPAWNEAERIRDCLLNATRQTIMPHEVLVVDNRSTDNTCAIVEQFIAEHPEAPIKLLHQNDEQGLIPTRNFGLDAATGDVLGRFDADCMIRPDWVEVVSGIFTEDPAAMGATGPVMYYDMPSRHFGLKGDNSLRKRIYRADGGQPLLFGSNMALRASAWHQIANEVCRDKADVMHEDIDISLHLMGKNLKTVYSPRMIAAMSARRMDTSLSSFLNYMRRFKNTFDAHPQHTRTHKPEVLFTAMYPAMHMFYPVWQKVLNSADINPAEAAWINEQMELAEAQGK
;
A
#
# COMPACT_ATOMS: atom_id res chain seq x y z
N MET A 1 22.87 -0.09 -6.00
CA MET A 1 21.47 0.22 -5.64
C MET A 1 20.62 -0.87 -6.25
N LEU A 2 19.61 -1.38 -5.54
CA LEU A 2 18.72 -2.43 -6.05
C LEU A 2 17.65 -1.83 -6.96
N ASN A 3 17.29 -2.54 -8.01
CA ASN A 3 16.21 -2.18 -8.92
C ASN A 3 14.86 -2.40 -8.24
N VAL A 4 14.04 -1.36 -8.14
CA VAL A 4 12.70 -1.44 -7.52
C VAL A 4 11.64 -1.40 -8.61
N SER A 5 10.86 -2.48 -8.76
CA SER A 5 9.63 -2.49 -9.54
C SER A 5 8.48 -2.04 -8.66
N ILE A 6 7.61 -1.17 -9.19
CA ILE A 6 6.38 -0.74 -8.53
C ILE A 6 5.20 -1.46 -9.16
N ILE A 7 4.34 -2.07 -8.35
CA ILE A 7 3.14 -2.78 -8.78
C ILE A 7 1.89 -2.06 -8.26
N ILE A 8 1.00 -1.66 -9.16
CA ILE A 8 -0.23 -0.93 -8.88
C ILE A 8 -1.41 -1.73 -9.44
N PRO A 9 -2.12 -2.51 -8.63
CA PRO A 9 -3.36 -3.16 -9.05
C PRO A 9 -4.45 -2.10 -9.24
N ALA A 10 -5.21 -2.18 -10.32
CA ALA A 10 -6.26 -1.23 -10.66
C ALA A 10 -7.55 -1.93 -11.09
N TRP A 11 -8.67 -1.45 -10.57
CA TRP A 11 -10.02 -1.80 -10.99
C TRP A 11 -10.97 -0.65 -10.70
N ASN A 12 -11.42 0.04 -11.76
CA ASN A 12 -12.32 1.21 -11.66
C ASN A 12 -11.73 2.31 -10.75
N GLU A 13 -10.53 2.77 -11.05
CA GLU A 13 -9.80 3.81 -10.32
C GLU A 13 -9.56 5.09 -11.16
N ALA A 14 -10.45 5.37 -12.13
CA ALA A 14 -10.31 6.52 -13.04
C ALA A 14 -10.13 7.86 -12.33
N GLU A 15 -10.70 8.04 -11.13
CA GLU A 15 -10.60 9.28 -10.35
C GLU A 15 -9.23 9.48 -9.69
N ARG A 16 -8.43 8.40 -9.52
CA ARG A 16 -7.23 8.43 -8.66
C ARG A 16 -5.95 7.96 -9.32
N ILE A 17 -6.09 7.13 -10.35
CA ILE A 17 -4.93 6.47 -10.98
C ILE A 17 -3.91 7.48 -11.52
N ARG A 18 -4.36 8.64 -12.03
CA ARG A 18 -3.46 9.68 -12.55
C ARG A 18 -2.56 10.25 -11.45
N ASP A 19 -3.12 10.58 -10.28
CA ASP A 19 -2.36 11.10 -9.15
C ASP A 19 -1.40 10.05 -8.58
N CYS A 20 -1.84 8.78 -8.53
CA CYS A 20 -1.00 7.66 -8.16
C CYS A 20 0.22 7.53 -9.08
N LEU A 21 0.04 7.61 -10.40
CA LEU A 21 1.11 7.55 -11.39
C LEU A 21 2.08 8.75 -11.30
N LEU A 22 1.55 9.95 -11.08
CA LEU A 22 2.38 11.14 -10.85
C LEU A 22 3.31 10.94 -9.64
N ASN A 23 2.81 10.38 -8.55
CA ASN A 23 3.62 10.09 -7.36
C ASN A 23 4.61 8.96 -7.59
N ALA A 24 4.22 7.92 -8.32
CA ALA A 24 5.09 6.79 -8.64
C ALA A 24 6.26 7.17 -9.55
N THR A 25 6.10 8.21 -10.37
CA THR A 25 7.13 8.68 -11.32
C THR A 25 7.92 9.89 -10.84
N ARG A 26 7.39 10.68 -9.90
CA ARG A 26 8.09 11.82 -9.29
C ARG A 26 8.92 11.40 -8.08
N GLN A 27 9.78 10.40 -8.27
CA GLN A 27 10.66 9.89 -7.23
C GLN A 27 12.07 10.49 -7.32
N THR A 28 12.76 10.63 -6.18
CA THR A 28 14.19 11.05 -6.15
C THR A 28 15.07 10.09 -6.94
N ILE A 29 14.70 8.82 -6.96
CA ILE A 29 15.31 7.78 -7.80
C ILE A 29 14.18 7.14 -8.60
N MET A 30 14.28 7.18 -9.93
CA MET A 30 13.29 6.57 -10.80
C MET A 30 13.17 5.07 -10.52
N PRO A 31 11.95 4.53 -10.37
CA PRO A 31 11.77 3.09 -10.27
C PRO A 31 12.26 2.39 -11.54
N HIS A 32 12.65 1.13 -11.41
CA HIS A 32 13.05 0.30 -12.56
C HIS A 32 11.89 0.14 -13.56
N GLU A 33 10.70 -0.05 -13.05
CA GLU A 33 9.44 -0.09 -13.80
C GLU A 33 8.26 0.21 -12.88
N VAL A 34 7.16 0.66 -13.47
CA VAL A 34 5.86 0.82 -12.84
C VAL A 34 4.84 -0.02 -13.61
N LEU A 35 4.35 -1.09 -13.00
CA LEU A 35 3.39 -2.02 -13.57
C LEU A 35 2.00 -1.67 -13.06
N VAL A 36 1.17 -1.06 -13.90
CA VAL A 36 -0.26 -0.93 -13.63
C VAL A 36 -0.94 -2.20 -14.11
N VAL A 37 -1.58 -2.93 -13.22
CA VAL A 37 -2.27 -4.18 -13.56
C VAL A 37 -3.77 -3.94 -13.54
N ASP A 38 -4.36 -3.74 -14.69
CA ASP A 38 -5.80 -3.62 -14.85
C ASP A 38 -6.48 -4.98 -14.76
N ASN A 39 -7.55 -5.06 -13.98
CA ASN A 39 -8.35 -6.26 -13.84
C ASN A 39 -9.79 -6.03 -14.30
N ARG A 40 -9.94 -5.83 -15.63
CA ARG A 40 -11.24 -5.64 -16.28
C ARG A 40 -11.99 -4.40 -15.81
N SER A 41 -11.32 -3.25 -15.71
CA SER A 41 -11.98 -1.97 -15.45
C SER A 41 -13.03 -1.67 -16.53
N THR A 42 -14.14 -1.12 -16.09
CA THR A 42 -15.27 -0.74 -16.96
C THR A 42 -15.42 0.78 -17.10
N ASP A 43 -14.62 1.52 -16.35
CA ASP A 43 -14.51 2.98 -16.43
C ASP A 43 -13.33 3.43 -17.31
N ASN A 44 -12.92 4.68 -17.22
CA ASN A 44 -11.83 5.24 -18.00
C ASN A 44 -10.42 4.94 -17.46
N THR A 45 -10.27 4.02 -16.49
CA THR A 45 -8.96 3.73 -15.86
C THR A 45 -7.88 3.45 -16.89
N CYS A 46 -8.08 2.49 -17.79
CA CYS A 46 -7.09 2.12 -18.81
C CYS A 46 -6.74 3.29 -19.73
N ALA A 47 -7.76 4.02 -20.21
CA ALA A 47 -7.55 5.17 -21.10
C ALA A 47 -6.71 6.27 -20.44
N ILE A 48 -6.92 6.52 -19.13
CA ILE A 48 -6.12 7.49 -18.35
C ILE A 48 -4.67 7.02 -18.23
N VAL A 49 -4.43 5.73 -17.98
CA VAL A 49 -3.08 5.17 -17.90
C VAL A 49 -2.36 5.28 -19.26
N GLU A 50 -3.02 4.90 -20.35
CA GLU A 50 -2.47 5.00 -21.70
C GLU A 50 -2.15 6.44 -22.08
N GLN A 51 -3.05 7.37 -21.74
CA GLN A 51 -2.81 8.81 -21.95
C GLN A 51 -1.60 9.28 -21.14
N PHE A 52 -1.50 8.87 -19.87
CA PHE A 52 -0.36 9.23 -19.01
C PHE A 52 0.96 8.71 -19.57
N ILE A 53 1.00 7.48 -20.08
CA ILE A 53 2.19 6.90 -20.74
C ILE A 53 2.58 7.74 -21.98
N ALA A 54 1.60 8.15 -22.78
CA ALA A 54 1.85 8.98 -23.96
C ALA A 54 2.36 10.39 -23.61
N GLU A 55 1.88 10.97 -22.50
CA GLU A 55 2.33 12.27 -21.99
C GLU A 55 3.73 12.23 -21.33
N HIS A 56 4.13 11.05 -20.83
CA HIS A 56 5.38 10.82 -20.08
C HIS A 56 6.20 9.65 -20.65
N PRO A 57 6.69 9.75 -21.90
CA PRO A 57 7.38 8.62 -22.55
C PRO A 57 8.71 8.24 -21.89
N GLU A 58 9.26 9.11 -21.03
CA GLU A 58 10.44 8.83 -20.23
C GLU A 58 10.16 7.97 -19.00
N ALA A 59 8.89 7.92 -18.54
CA ALA A 59 8.51 7.16 -17.36
C ALA A 59 8.41 5.66 -17.69
N PRO A 60 8.98 4.77 -16.86
CA PRO A 60 9.03 3.34 -17.14
C PRO A 60 7.71 2.63 -16.78
N ILE A 61 6.57 3.13 -17.31
CA ILE A 61 5.23 2.64 -17.00
C ILE A 61 4.80 1.62 -18.05
N LYS A 62 4.20 0.53 -17.57
CA LYS A 62 3.55 -0.49 -18.41
C LYS A 62 2.14 -0.76 -17.90
N LEU A 63 1.16 -0.78 -18.80
CA LEU A 63 -0.19 -1.26 -18.52
C LEU A 63 -0.26 -2.75 -18.86
N LEU A 64 -0.62 -3.55 -17.88
CA LEU A 64 -0.83 -5.00 -18.00
C LEU A 64 -2.30 -5.32 -17.76
N HIS A 65 -2.82 -6.35 -18.43
CA HIS A 65 -4.20 -6.78 -18.30
C HIS A 65 -4.27 -8.19 -17.70
N GLN A 66 -4.84 -8.30 -16.50
CA GLN A 66 -5.19 -9.58 -15.89
C GLN A 66 -6.64 -9.92 -16.24
N ASN A 67 -6.80 -10.73 -17.29
CA ASN A 67 -8.12 -11.09 -17.82
C ASN A 67 -8.59 -12.50 -17.46
N ASP A 68 -7.72 -13.33 -16.89
CA ASP A 68 -8.03 -14.73 -16.62
C ASP A 68 -8.95 -14.88 -15.40
N GLU A 69 -8.64 -14.17 -14.32
CA GLU A 69 -9.39 -14.23 -13.07
C GLU A 69 -9.62 -12.82 -12.51
N GLN A 70 -10.88 -12.46 -12.24
CA GLN A 70 -11.19 -11.18 -11.63
C GLN A 70 -11.06 -11.27 -10.12
N GLY A 71 -10.42 -10.27 -9.51
CA GLY A 71 -10.26 -10.14 -8.08
C GLY A 71 -8.95 -9.46 -7.70
N LEU A 72 -8.90 -8.99 -6.47
CA LEU A 72 -7.77 -8.24 -5.96
C LEU A 72 -6.50 -9.11 -5.89
N ILE A 73 -6.62 -10.34 -5.37
CA ILE A 73 -5.50 -11.27 -5.19
C ILE A 73 -4.88 -11.69 -6.52
N PRO A 74 -5.64 -12.19 -7.52
CA PRO A 74 -5.06 -12.55 -8.82
C PRO A 74 -4.41 -11.37 -9.52
N THR A 75 -4.96 -10.14 -9.39
CA THR A 75 -4.38 -8.93 -9.97
C THR A 75 -3.01 -8.62 -9.36
N ARG A 76 -2.91 -8.68 -8.04
CA ARG A 76 -1.68 -8.42 -7.30
C ARG A 76 -0.61 -9.47 -7.58
N ASN A 77 -0.98 -10.76 -7.54
CA ASN A 77 -0.06 -11.86 -7.85
C ASN A 77 0.46 -11.77 -9.28
N PHE A 78 -0.40 -11.46 -10.25
CA PHE A 78 -0.01 -11.27 -11.64
C PHE A 78 1.05 -10.17 -11.79
N GLY A 79 0.88 -9.05 -11.08
CA GLY A 79 1.86 -7.97 -11.09
C GLY A 79 3.18 -8.34 -10.42
N LEU A 80 3.13 -9.06 -9.29
CA LEU A 80 4.32 -9.56 -8.60
C LEU A 80 5.09 -10.58 -9.44
N ASP A 81 4.38 -11.44 -10.19
CA ASP A 81 4.99 -12.44 -11.09
C ASP A 81 5.59 -11.80 -12.35
N ALA A 82 5.01 -10.69 -12.84
CA ALA A 82 5.47 -9.98 -14.04
C ALA A 82 6.65 -9.04 -13.77
N ALA A 83 6.89 -8.68 -12.52
CA ALA A 83 7.92 -7.70 -12.16
C ALA A 83 9.33 -8.26 -12.28
N THR A 84 10.26 -7.43 -12.78
CA THR A 84 11.63 -7.82 -13.13
C THR A 84 12.71 -7.22 -12.22
N GLY A 85 12.33 -6.34 -11.28
CA GLY A 85 13.27 -5.73 -10.34
C GLY A 85 13.74 -6.67 -9.24
N ASP A 86 14.79 -6.27 -8.54
CA ASP A 86 15.33 -6.99 -7.37
C ASP A 86 14.37 -6.91 -6.18
N VAL A 87 13.61 -5.82 -6.10
CA VAL A 87 12.64 -5.52 -5.06
C VAL A 87 11.30 -5.16 -5.69
N LEU A 88 10.24 -5.77 -5.20
CA LEU A 88 8.87 -5.64 -5.65
C LEU A 88 8.11 -4.75 -4.66
N GLY A 89 7.91 -3.50 -4.99
CA GLY A 89 7.13 -2.56 -4.22
C GLY A 89 5.67 -2.56 -4.64
N ARG A 90 4.74 -2.56 -3.70
CA ARG A 90 3.31 -2.57 -3.99
C ARG A 90 2.55 -1.59 -3.12
N PHE A 91 1.63 -0.88 -3.75
CA PHE A 91 0.60 -0.06 -3.11
C PHE A 91 -0.64 0.00 -4.01
N ASP A 92 -1.77 0.39 -3.44
CA ASP A 92 -3.05 0.42 -4.16
C ASP A 92 -3.17 1.67 -5.05
N ALA A 93 -4.02 1.66 -6.07
CA ALA A 93 -4.19 2.73 -7.04
C ALA A 93 -4.72 4.07 -6.45
N ASP A 94 -5.23 4.04 -5.22
CA ASP A 94 -5.61 5.22 -4.44
C ASP A 94 -4.54 5.67 -3.43
N CYS A 95 -3.35 5.06 -3.50
CA CYS A 95 -2.22 5.39 -2.65
C CYS A 95 -1.23 6.32 -3.35
N MET A 96 -0.50 7.04 -2.53
CA MET A 96 0.61 7.91 -2.94
C MET A 96 1.81 7.60 -2.08
N ILE A 97 2.96 7.46 -2.71
CA ILE A 97 4.21 7.21 -2.02
C ILE A 97 5.00 8.51 -1.88
N ARG A 98 5.76 8.64 -0.80
CA ARG A 98 6.64 9.78 -0.58
C ARG A 98 7.67 9.89 -1.72
N PRO A 99 8.13 11.10 -2.11
CA PRO A 99 9.07 11.28 -3.22
C PRO A 99 10.39 10.52 -3.11
N ASP A 100 10.83 10.15 -1.91
CA ASP A 100 12.02 9.33 -1.66
C ASP A 100 11.73 7.85 -1.37
N TRP A 101 10.50 7.40 -1.63
CA TRP A 101 10.08 6.04 -1.26
C TRP A 101 10.93 4.96 -1.94
N VAL A 102 11.21 5.11 -3.24
CA VAL A 102 12.04 4.17 -4.01
C VAL A 102 13.48 4.11 -3.46
N GLU A 103 14.04 5.27 -3.12
CA GLU A 103 15.37 5.38 -2.51
C GLU A 103 15.40 4.70 -1.14
N VAL A 104 14.41 4.99 -0.29
CA VAL A 104 14.28 4.38 1.04
C VAL A 104 14.13 2.86 0.94
N VAL A 105 13.29 2.37 0.04
CA VAL A 105 13.09 0.93 -0.17
C VAL A 105 14.39 0.28 -0.66
N SER A 106 15.04 0.81 -1.70
CA SER A 106 16.32 0.29 -2.17
C SER A 106 17.36 0.28 -1.05
N GLY A 107 17.40 1.35 -0.23
CA GLY A 107 18.29 1.47 0.93
C GLY A 107 18.06 0.39 1.97
N ILE A 108 16.80 0.14 2.38
CA ILE A 108 16.45 -0.90 3.37
C ILE A 108 17.03 -2.26 2.98
N PHE A 109 16.81 -2.68 1.75
CA PHE A 109 17.26 -4.00 1.28
C PHE A 109 18.77 -4.04 0.95
N THR A 110 19.41 -2.91 0.73
CA THR A 110 20.87 -2.82 0.54
C THR A 110 21.61 -2.89 1.89
N GLU A 111 21.10 -2.16 2.90
CA GLU A 111 21.69 -2.07 4.23
C GLU A 111 21.44 -3.34 5.05
N ASP A 112 20.30 -4.00 4.84
CA ASP A 112 19.96 -5.28 5.47
C ASP A 112 19.71 -6.37 4.42
N PRO A 113 20.76 -7.09 3.99
CA PRO A 113 20.63 -8.18 3.01
C PRO A 113 19.75 -9.34 3.49
N ALA A 114 19.52 -9.48 4.79
CA ALA A 114 18.64 -10.50 5.36
C ALA A 114 17.16 -10.09 5.32
N ALA A 115 16.85 -8.80 5.10
CA ALA A 115 15.47 -8.35 4.94
C ALA A 115 14.87 -8.93 3.66
N MET A 116 13.71 -9.56 3.78
CA MET A 116 12.96 -10.20 2.69
C MET A 116 11.64 -9.50 2.42
N GLY A 117 11.11 -8.77 3.40
CA GLY A 117 9.95 -7.89 3.26
C GLY A 117 10.11 -6.62 4.06
N ALA A 118 9.51 -5.54 3.62
CA ALA A 118 9.51 -4.25 4.30
C ALA A 118 8.13 -3.60 4.26
N THR A 119 7.80 -2.85 5.31
CA THR A 119 6.60 -2.01 5.38
C THR A 119 6.89 -0.75 6.19
N GLY A 120 6.01 0.22 6.11
CA GLY A 120 6.13 1.48 6.84
C GLY A 120 4.79 2.05 7.26
N PRO A 121 4.77 3.24 7.86
CA PRO A 121 3.55 3.89 8.29
C PRO A 121 2.72 4.37 7.10
N VAL A 122 1.42 4.54 7.36
CA VAL A 122 0.45 5.04 6.39
C VAL A 122 -0.19 6.31 6.92
N MET A 123 -0.31 7.31 6.06
CA MET A 123 -1.01 8.56 6.29
C MET A 123 -2.35 8.54 5.54
N TYR A 124 -3.42 8.99 6.18
CA TYR A 124 -4.70 9.20 5.49
C TYR A 124 -4.75 10.64 4.97
N TYR A 125 -4.52 10.81 3.64
CA TYR A 125 -4.35 12.14 3.04
C TYR A 125 -5.63 12.98 3.02
N ASP A 126 -6.78 12.35 3.01
CA ASP A 126 -8.11 12.94 2.99
C ASP A 126 -8.77 13.06 4.39
N MET A 127 -7.96 12.96 5.45
CA MET A 127 -8.39 13.17 6.83
C MET A 127 -7.74 14.43 7.42
N PRO A 128 -8.40 15.12 8.39
CA PRO A 128 -7.80 16.25 9.08
C PRO A 128 -6.61 15.78 9.94
N SER A 129 -5.69 16.70 10.21
CA SER A 129 -4.53 16.42 11.07
C SER A 129 -3.67 15.23 10.60
N ARG A 130 -3.45 15.14 9.30
CA ARG A 130 -2.69 14.06 8.60
C ARG A 130 -1.39 13.69 9.29
N HIS A 131 -0.58 14.69 9.65
CA HIS A 131 0.72 14.47 10.32
C HIS A 131 0.57 13.89 11.73
N PHE A 132 -0.48 14.27 12.45
CA PHE A 132 -0.78 13.67 13.76
C PHE A 132 -1.22 12.21 13.59
N GLY A 133 -2.04 11.93 12.58
CA GLY A 133 -2.43 10.57 12.20
C GLY A 133 -1.24 9.70 11.84
N LEU A 134 -0.31 10.20 11.02
CA LEU A 134 0.93 9.52 10.67
C LEU A 134 1.81 9.22 11.89
N LYS A 135 1.99 10.20 12.81
CA LYS A 135 2.74 9.98 14.06
C LYS A 135 2.08 8.92 14.93
N GLY A 136 0.74 8.94 15.00
CA GLY A 136 -0.06 7.95 15.73
C GLY A 136 0.10 6.55 15.15
N ASP A 137 -0.06 6.40 13.83
CA ASP A 137 0.11 5.14 13.12
C ASP A 137 1.52 4.56 13.32
N ASN A 138 2.56 5.40 13.12
CA ASN A 138 3.95 5.00 13.32
C ASN A 138 4.21 4.51 14.77
N SER A 139 3.68 5.22 15.76
CA SER A 139 3.87 4.86 17.18
C SER A 139 3.14 3.57 17.53
N LEU A 140 1.91 3.41 17.02
CA LEU A 140 1.11 2.21 17.24
C LEU A 140 1.77 0.98 16.61
N ARG A 141 2.21 1.07 15.35
CA ARG A 141 2.89 -0.03 14.65
C ARG A 141 4.17 -0.43 15.35
N LYS A 142 5.03 0.52 15.73
CA LYS A 142 6.25 0.22 16.49
C LYS A 142 5.96 -0.53 17.80
N ARG A 143 4.87 -0.16 18.48
CA ARG A 143 4.47 -0.82 19.73
C ARG A 143 3.99 -2.24 19.49
N ILE A 144 3.14 -2.43 18.47
CA ILE A 144 2.61 -3.75 18.08
C ILE A 144 3.77 -4.68 17.71
N TYR A 145 4.65 -4.26 16.80
CA TYR A 145 5.74 -5.12 16.33
C TYR A 145 6.75 -5.49 17.40
N ARG A 146 7.00 -4.60 18.36
CA ARG A 146 7.83 -4.96 19.53
C ARG A 146 7.19 -6.04 20.39
N ALA A 147 5.88 -5.99 20.55
CA ALA A 147 5.15 -6.99 21.34
C ALA A 147 5.03 -8.35 20.63
N ASP A 148 5.03 -8.37 19.30
CA ASP A 148 4.94 -9.59 18.45
C ASP A 148 6.32 -10.18 18.10
N GLY A 149 7.36 -9.93 18.88
CA GLY A 149 8.69 -10.48 18.63
C GLY A 149 9.49 -9.79 17.53
N GLY A 150 9.03 -8.62 17.06
CA GLY A 150 9.79 -7.76 16.16
C GLY A 150 9.65 -8.04 14.67
N GLN A 151 8.83 -9.01 14.26
CA GLN A 151 8.52 -9.24 12.84
C GLN A 151 7.23 -8.52 12.43
N PRO A 152 7.30 -7.43 11.62
CA PRO A 152 6.12 -6.72 11.18
C PRO A 152 5.33 -7.51 10.13
N LEU A 153 3.99 -7.45 10.22
CA LEU A 153 3.11 -7.78 9.12
C LEU A 153 3.23 -6.70 8.04
N LEU A 154 3.29 -7.11 6.80
CA LEU A 154 3.27 -6.20 5.65
C LEU A 154 1.84 -5.67 5.44
N PHE A 155 1.74 -4.45 4.94
CA PHE A 155 0.44 -3.85 4.61
C PHE A 155 0.39 -3.49 3.15
N GLY A 156 -0.63 -3.95 2.45
CA GLY A 156 -0.79 -3.83 1.02
C GLY A 156 -0.77 -2.43 0.45
N SER A 157 -1.14 -1.44 1.26
CA SER A 157 -1.04 -0.03 0.90
C SER A 157 0.38 0.55 0.98
N ASN A 158 1.34 -0.20 1.56
CA ASN A 158 2.73 0.24 1.72
C ASN A 158 3.65 -0.94 2.03
N MET A 159 3.97 -1.75 1.02
CA MET A 159 4.83 -2.92 1.19
C MET A 159 5.87 -3.06 0.09
N ALA A 160 6.96 -3.71 0.41
CA ALA A 160 7.97 -4.15 -0.54
C ALA A 160 8.51 -5.54 -0.16
N LEU A 161 8.86 -6.34 -1.17
CA LEU A 161 9.40 -7.69 -1.04
C LEU A 161 10.67 -7.81 -1.87
N ARG A 162 11.66 -8.61 -1.43
CA ARG A 162 12.63 -9.11 -2.39
C ARG A 162 11.94 -10.03 -3.40
N ALA A 163 12.32 -9.92 -4.68
CA ALA A 163 11.82 -10.83 -5.71
C ALA A 163 12.09 -12.31 -5.33
N SER A 164 13.27 -12.60 -4.75
CA SER A 164 13.61 -13.93 -4.26
C SER A 164 12.72 -14.42 -3.11
N ALA A 165 12.17 -13.54 -2.30
CA ALA A 165 11.21 -13.87 -1.25
C ALA A 165 9.85 -14.24 -1.85
N TRP A 166 9.37 -13.42 -2.82
CA TRP A 166 8.14 -13.70 -3.56
C TRP A 166 8.20 -15.08 -4.22
N HIS A 167 9.26 -15.38 -4.98
CA HIS A 167 9.42 -16.65 -5.66
C HIS A 167 9.38 -17.86 -4.72
N GLN A 168 9.76 -17.70 -3.45
CA GLN A 168 9.71 -18.78 -2.46
C GLN A 168 8.31 -19.08 -1.95
N ILE A 169 7.39 -18.11 -2.00
CA ILE A 169 6.04 -18.23 -1.43
C ILE A 169 4.92 -18.18 -2.47
N ALA A 170 5.20 -17.75 -3.71
CA ALA A 170 4.19 -17.48 -4.75
C ALA A 170 3.23 -18.66 -5.02
N ASN A 171 3.72 -19.91 -4.88
CA ASN A 171 2.89 -21.10 -5.05
C ASN A 171 2.15 -21.54 -3.78
N GLU A 172 2.44 -20.90 -2.64
CA GLU A 172 1.87 -21.25 -1.32
C GLU A 172 0.84 -20.23 -0.83
N VAL A 173 0.96 -18.97 -1.29
CA VAL A 173 0.00 -17.91 -0.91
C VAL A 173 -1.42 -18.27 -1.28
N CYS A 174 -2.36 -17.92 -0.40
CA CYS A 174 -3.75 -18.28 -0.56
C CYS A 174 -4.35 -17.64 -1.82
N ARG A 175 -4.97 -18.47 -2.67
CA ARG A 175 -5.77 -18.03 -3.80
C ARG A 175 -7.24 -17.91 -3.38
N ASP A 176 -7.52 -16.90 -2.57
CA ASP A 176 -8.84 -16.66 -2.00
C ASP A 176 -9.82 -16.09 -3.05
N LYS A 177 -10.47 -17.00 -3.78
CA LYS A 177 -11.48 -16.62 -4.80
C LYS A 177 -12.71 -15.94 -4.22
N ALA A 178 -12.97 -16.10 -2.92
CA ALA A 178 -14.10 -15.49 -2.25
C ALA A 178 -13.81 -14.08 -1.74
N ASP A 179 -12.55 -13.63 -1.84
CA ASP A 179 -12.06 -12.34 -1.36
C ASP A 179 -12.45 -12.06 0.11
N VAL A 180 -12.22 -13.06 0.97
CA VAL A 180 -12.57 -13.01 2.40
C VAL A 180 -11.35 -12.94 3.32
N MET A 181 -10.14 -12.85 2.76
CA MET A 181 -8.87 -12.78 3.47
C MET A 181 -8.11 -11.48 3.16
N HIS A 182 -7.10 -11.18 3.97
CA HIS A 182 -6.12 -10.14 3.70
C HIS A 182 -4.86 -10.78 3.10
N GLU A 183 -4.62 -10.58 1.82
CA GLU A 183 -3.51 -11.22 1.11
C GLU A 183 -2.13 -10.69 1.55
N ASP A 184 -2.03 -9.45 1.98
CA ASP A 184 -0.79 -8.85 2.53
C ASP A 184 -0.39 -9.50 3.87
N ILE A 185 -1.39 -9.80 4.70
CA ILE A 185 -1.18 -10.56 5.93
C ILE A 185 -0.85 -12.01 5.59
N ASP A 186 -1.55 -12.62 4.64
CA ASP A 186 -1.26 -13.98 4.15
C ASP A 186 0.18 -14.10 3.67
N ILE A 187 0.65 -13.20 2.81
CA ILE A 187 2.05 -13.10 2.39
C ILE A 187 2.99 -13.01 3.60
N SER A 188 2.66 -12.17 4.57
CA SER A 188 3.48 -11.99 5.77
C SER A 188 3.61 -13.28 6.58
N LEU A 189 2.51 -14.02 6.75
CA LEU A 189 2.49 -15.27 7.49
C LEU A 189 3.26 -16.38 6.77
N HIS A 190 3.21 -16.43 5.43
CA HIS A 190 4.06 -17.33 4.64
C HIS A 190 5.55 -16.99 4.77
N LEU A 191 5.91 -15.69 4.73
CA LEU A 191 7.30 -15.27 4.97
C LEU A 191 7.77 -15.71 6.37
N MET A 192 6.95 -15.46 7.40
CA MET A 192 7.26 -15.87 8.77
C MET A 192 7.39 -17.38 8.90
N GLY A 193 6.52 -18.16 8.26
CA GLY A 193 6.58 -19.63 8.25
C GLY A 193 7.88 -20.19 7.67
N LYS A 194 8.50 -19.45 6.74
CA LYS A 194 9.81 -19.77 6.16
C LYS A 194 10.99 -19.10 6.86
N ASN A 195 10.78 -18.44 8.00
CA ASN A 195 11.79 -17.65 8.72
C ASN A 195 12.42 -16.52 7.86
N LEU A 196 11.66 -15.99 6.90
CA LEU A 196 12.07 -14.88 6.06
C LEU A 196 11.79 -13.57 6.81
N LYS A 197 12.84 -12.78 7.02
CA LYS A 197 12.81 -11.57 7.85
C LYS A 197 11.98 -10.47 7.21
N THR A 198 11.00 -9.93 7.93
CA THR A 198 10.32 -8.68 7.60
C THR A 198 10.80 -7.53 8.48
N VAL A 199 10.84 -6.32 7.95
CA VAL A 199 11.34 -5.13 8.65
C VAL A 199 10.34 -3.97 8.56
N TYR A 200 10.35 -3.12 9.58
CA TYR A 200 9.57 -1.89 9.62
C TYR A 200 10.47 -0.68 9.50
N SER A 201 10.23 0.16 8.50
CA SER A 201 10.93 1.43 8.35
C SER A 201 9.98 2.62 8.53
N PRO A 202 10.21 3.50 9.51
CA PRO A 202 9.41 4.71 9.68
C PRO A 202 9.60 5.73 8.53
N ARG A 203 10.64 5.56 7.71
CA ARG A 203 10.92 6.39 6.54
C ARG A 203 10.16 5.94 5.28
N MET A 204 9.72 4.69 5.23
CA MET A 204 8.94 4.13 4.12
C MET A 204 7.48 4.58 4.27
N ILE A 205 7.18 5.82 3.86
CA ILE A 205 5.88 6.44 4.07
C ILE A 205 5.04 6.37 2.79
N ALA A 206 3.79 5.91 2.94
CA ALA A 206 2.76 6.04 1.91
C ALA A 206 1.53 6.76 2.46
N ALA A 207 0.75 7.35 1.59
CA ALA A 207 -0.54 7.94 1.93
C ALA A 207 -1.65 7.24 1.16
N MET A 208 -2.81 7.08 1.80
CA MET A 208 -3.98 6.44 1.21
C MET A 208 -5.26 7.19 1.56
N SER A 209 -6.34 6.92 0.81
CA SER A 209 -7.65 7.47 1.13
C SER A 209 -8.31 6.73 2.30
N ALA A 210 -8.98 7.50 3.16
CA ALA A 210 -9.84 6.96 4.21
C ALA A 210 -11.25 6.61 3.70
N ARG A 211 -11.50 6.55 2.38
CA ARG A 211 -12.82 6.32 1.76
C ARG A 211 -13.54 5.07 2.29
N ARG A 212 -12.80 4.11 2.83
CA ARG A 212 -13.39 2.93 3.49
C ARG A 212 -14.25 3.29 4.71
N MET A 213 -14.02 4.44 5.31
CA MET A 213 -14.85 4.94 6.43
C MET A 213 -16.24 5.39 5.99
N ASP A 214 -16.44 5.61 4.68
CA ASP A 214 -17.74 5.96 4.09
C ASP A 214 -18.56 4.74 3.61
N THR A 215 -18.04 3.54 3.77
CA THR A 215 -18.77 2.32 3.40
C THR A 215 -19.82 1.95 4.45
N SER A 216 -20.81 1.13 4.08
CA SER A 216 -21.81 0.64 5.04
C SER A 216 -21.18 -0.16 6.18
N LEU A 217 -21.82 -0.17 7.35
CA LEU A 217 -21.33 -0.94 8.50
C LEU A 217 -21.14 -2.43 8.16
N SER A 218 -22.05 -3.02 7.37
CA SER A 218 -21.94 -4.42 6.95
C SER A 218 -20.69 -4.66 6.07
N SER A 219 -20.42 -3.77 5.13
CA SER A 219 -19.22 -3.81 4.29
C SER A 219 -17.95 -3.66 5.13
N PHE A 220 -17.94 -2.71 6.06
CA PHE A 220 -16.83 -2.50 6.98
C PHE A 220 -16.58 -3.71 7.88
N LEU A 221 -17.61 -4.29 8.47
CA LEU A 221 -17.50 -5.49 9.32
C LEU A 221 -17.02 -6.71 8.53
N ASN A 222 -17.46 -6.88 7.28
CA ASN A 222 -16.95 -7.93 6.40
C ASN A 222 -15.45 -7.75 6.12
N TYR A 223 -15.01 -6.52 5.88
CA TYR A 223 -13.60 -6.22 5.73
C TYR A 223 -12.80 -6.52 7.02
N MET A 224 -13.35 -6.18 8.19
CA MET A 224 -12.70 -6.52 9.48
C MET A 224 -12.62 -8.02 9.72
N ARG A 225 -13.62 -8.81 9.27
CA ARG A 225 -13.58 -10.28 9.38
C ARG A 225 -12.45 -10.93 8.61
N ARG A 226 -11.95 -10.28 7.55
CA ARG A 226 -10.79 -10.77 6.78
C ARG A 226 -9.57 -11.01 7.66
N PHE A 227 -9.32 -10.17 8.68
CA PHE A 227 -8.25 -10.39 9.65
C PHE A 227 -8.38 -11.76 10.32
N LYS A 228 -9.58 -12.05 10.85
CA LYS A 228 -9.83 -13.34 11.49
C LYS A 228 -9.66 -14.50 10.52
N ASN A 229 -10.25 -14.40 9.33
CA ASN A 229 -10.22 -15.47 8.33
C ASN A 229 -8.78 -15.80 7.90
N THR A 230 -7.95 -14.77 7.70
CA THR A 230 -6.54 -14.96 7.32
C THR A 230 -5.77 -15.70 8.41
N PHE A 231 -5.92 -15.29 9.67
CA PHE A 231 -5.24 -15.99 10.77
C PHE A 231 -5.78 -17.40 11.03
N ASP A 232 -7.08 -17.63 10.83
CA ASP A 232 -7.66 -18.98 10.95
C ASP A 232 -7.10 -19.94 9.89
N ALA A 233 -6.75 -19.43 8.71
CA ALA A 233 -6.08 -20.19 7.67
C ALA A 233 -4.60 -20.50 8.01
N HIS A 234 -4.02 -19.80 8.98
CA HIS A 234 -2.63 -19.97 9.44
C HIS A 234 -2.55 -20.30 10.95
N PRO A 235 -3.07 -21.45 11.41
CA PRO A 235 -3.19 -21.76 12.83
C PRO A 235 -1.86 -21.88 13.58
N GLN A 236 -0.74 -22.01 12.87
CA GLN A 236 0.62 -22.02 13.43
C GLN A 236 1.06 -20.64 13.94
N HIS A 237 0.36 -19.56 13.55
CA HIS A 237 0.68 -18.20 13.97
C HIS A 237 -0.34 -17.71 15.01
N THR A 238 0.15 -17.33 16.18
CA THR A 238 -0.70 -16.78 17.24
C THR A 238 -0.98 -15.30 17.01
N ARG A 239 -2.24 -14.91 17.23
CA ARG A 239 -2.65 -13.50 17.19
C ARG A 239 -2.49 -12.89 18.57
N THR A 240 -1.54 -11.99 18.73
CA THR A 240 -1.41 -11.19 19.96
C THR A 240 -2.22 -9.91 19.91
N HIS A 241 -2.40 -9.35 18.72
CA HIS A 241 -3.15 -8.12 18.48
C HIS A 241 -4.36 -8.36 17.57
N LYS A 242 -5.43 -7.63 17.89
CA LYS A 242 -6.69 -7.67 17.15
C LYS A 242 -7.03 -6.27 16.64
N PRO A 243 -6.35 -5.79 15.57
CA PRO A 243 -6.58 -4.44 15.03
C PRO A 243 -8.04 -4.22 14.64
N GLU A 244 -8.75 -5.27 14.20
CA GLU A 244 -10.16 -5.20 13.87
C GLU A 244 -11.05 -4.72 15.04
N VAL A 245 -10.67 -5.00 16.28
CA VAL A 245 -11.43 -4.54 17.46
C VAL A 245 -11.32 -3.02 17.60
N LEU A 246 -10.11 -2.49 17.48
CA LEU A 246 -9.86 -1.05 17.56
C LEU A 246 -10.55 -0.31 16.42
N PHE A 247 -10.37 -0.76 15.17
CA PHE A 247 -10.99 -0.13 14.01
C PHE A 247 -12.51 -0.20 14.06
N THR A 248 -13.08 -1.31 14.50
CA THR A 248 -14.54 -1.45 14.67
C THR A 248 -15.09 -0.47 15.73
N ALA A 249 -14.37 -0.30 16.83
CA ALA A 249 -14.77 0.67 17.86
C ALA A 249 -14.69 2.13 17.38
N MET A 250 -13.75 2.45 16.51
CA MET A 250 -13.57 3.81 15.96
C MET A 250 -14.54 4.10 14.80
N TYR A 251 -15.03 3.07 14.10
CA TYR A 251 -15.83 3.21 12.87
C TYR A 251 -17.01 4.17 13.01
N PRO A 252 -17.90 4.11 14.03
CA PRO A 252 -19.06 5.00 14.08
C PRO A 252 -18.69 6.48 14.08
N ALA A 253 -17.67 6.86 14.84
CA ALA A 253 -17.21 8.24 14.90
C ALA A 253 -16.58 8.67 13.57
N MET A 254 -15.74 7.82 12.97
CA MET A 254 -15.08 8.09 11.69
C MET A 254 -16.10 8.18 10.54
N HIS A 255 -17.06 7.25 10.49
CA HIS A 255 -18.10 7.21 9.47
C HIS A 255 -19.00 8.47 9.51
N MET A 256 -19.34 8.96 10.71
CA MET A 256 -20.11 10.19 10.86
C MET A 256 -19.31 11.44 10.46
N PHE A 257 -18.02 11.45 10.76
CA PHE A 257 -17.15 12.61 10.54
C PHE A 257 -16.64 12.73 9.10
N TYR A 258 -16.31 11.62 8.44
CA TYR A 258 -15.67 11.60 7.15
C TYR A 258 -16.47 12.34 6.04
N PRO A 259 -17.78 12.12 5.83
CA PRO A 259 -18.53 12.83 4.80
C PRO A 259 -18.62 14.34 5.05
N VAL A 260 -18.66 14.74 6.32
CA VAL A 260 -18.67 16.19 6.68
C VAL A 260 -17.34 16.81 6.29
N TRP A 261 -16.23 16.14 6.58
CA TRP A 261 -14.91 16.61 6.22
C TRP A 261 -14.69 16.65 4.71
N GLN A 262 -15.16 15.66 3.96
CA GLN A 262 -15.10 15.65 2.48
C GLN A 262 -15.81 16.88 1.88
N LYS A 263 -16.94 17.32 2.44
CA LYS A 263 -17.61 18.55 2.00
C LYS A 263 -16.74 19.80 2.23
N VAL A 264 -16.00 19.86 3.32
CA VAL A 264 -15.06 20.95 3.60
C VAL A 264 -13.93 20.97 2.58
N LEU A 265 -13.32 19.82 2.28
CA LEU A 265 -12.26 19.70 1.28
C LEU A 265 -12.73 20.11 -0.11
N ASN A 266 -13.89 19.63 -0.55
CA ASN A 266 -14.47 19.95 -1.84
C ASN A 266 -14.83 21.44 -1.97
N SER A 267 -15.30 22.07 -0.88
CA SER A 267 -15.63 23.51 -0.87
C SER A 267 -14.39 24.40 -0.93
N ALA A 268 -13.25 23.92 -0.50
CA ALA A 268 -11.97 24.63 -0.51
C ALA A 268 -11.16 24.42 -1.80
N ASP A 269 -11.68 23.61 -2.74
CA ASP A 269 -10.99 23.23 -3.98
C ASP A 269 -9.57 22.70 -3.72
N ILE A 270 -9.43 21.96 -2.62
CA ILE A 270 -8.17 21.35 -2.23
C ILE A 270 -8.13 19.92 -2.77
N ASN A 271 -7.18 19.63 -3.66
CA ASN A 271 -6.82 18.25 -3.94
C ASN A 271 -6.08 17.67 -2.71
N PRO A 272 -6.71 16.78 -1.90
CA PRO A 272 -6.08 16.28 -0.67
C PRO A 272 -4.80 15.51 -0.93
N ALA A 273 -4.71 14.90 -2.09
CA ALA A 273 -3.59 14.11 -2.53
C ALA A 273 -2.36 15.00 -2.79
N GLU A 274 -2.54 16.06 -3.55
CA GLU A 274 -1.48 17.02 -3.86
C GLU A 274 -1.02 17.76 -2.60
N ALA A 275 -1.97 18.25 -1.80
CA ALA A 275 -1.68 18.95 -0.55
C ALA A 275 -0.96 18.07 0.49
N ALA A 276 -1.09 16.74 0.42
CA ALA A 276 -0.41 15.84 1.35
C ALA A 276 1.12 15.91 1.22
N TRP A 277 1.63 16.09 0.00
CA TRP A 277 3.07 16.06 -0.27
C TRP A 277 3.70 17.45 -0.40
N ILE A 278 2.94 18.49 -0.78
CA ILE A 278 3.45 19.86 -0.87
C ILE A 278 3.93 20.35 0.51
N ASN A 279 3.14 20.14 1.56
CA ASN A 279 3.52 20.55 2.91
C ASN A 279 4.72 19.77 3.46
N GLU A 280 4.84 18.49 3.11
CA GLU A 280 5.98 17.67 3.57
C GLU A 280 7.28 18.02 2.84
N GLN A 281 7.22 18.39 1.57
CA GLN A 281 8.39 18.88 0.85
C GLN A 281 8.89 20.22 1.42
N MET A 282 7.99 21.08 1.90
CA MET A 282 8.37 22.31 2.58
C MET A 282 9.04 22.02 3.92
N GLU A 283 8.50 21.10 4.73
CA GLU A 283 9.11 20.69 6.01
C GLU A 283 10.48 20.00 5.83
N LEU A 284 10.64 19.19 4.79
CA LEU A 284 11.92 18.57 4.45
C LEU A 284 12.95 19.59 3.95
N ALA A 285 12.54 20.56 3.16
CA ALA A 285 13.40 21.66 2.71
C ALA A 285 13.85 22.54 3.89
N GLU A 286 12.96 22.82 4.85
CA GLU A 286 13.28 23.54 6.08
C GLU A 286 14.21 22.75 7.02
N ALA A 287 14.03 21.42 7.10
CA ALA A 287 14.88 20.55 7.90
C ALA A 287 16.29 20.36 7.32
N GLN A 288 16.43 20.48 6.00
CA GLN A 288 17.73 20.42 5.30
C GLN A 288 18.46 21.79 5.27
N GLY A 289 17.74 22.89 5.53
CA GLY A 289 18.28 24.24 5.60
C GLY A 289 18.72 24.67 7.01
N LYS A 290 18.66 23.77 7.99
CA LYS A 290 19.21 23.90 9.34
C LYS A 290 20.30 22.83 9.55
#